data_fd256f4aa5a4dd7d333257598af4cc42
#
_entry.id   fd256f4aa5a4dd7d333257598af4cc42
#
_cell.length_a   1.000
_cell.length_b   1.000
_cell.length_c   1.000
_cell.angle_alpha   90.00
_cell.angle_beta   90.00
_cell.angle_gamma   90.00
#
_symmetry.space_group_name_H-M   'P 1'
#
loop_
_entity.id
_entity.type
_entity.pdbx_description
1 polymer ?
#
loop_
_entity_poly.entity_id
_entity_poly.type
_entity_poly.pdbx_seq_one_letter_code
_entity_poly.pdbx_strand_id
1 'polypeptide(L)'
;EELVFKAETTVAPYSSQNYIYGSYDRDEAMILETLLLMNRDQAALQQAKKVSKNLAEENWFSTQSTAFSLMAMGRLAEKLSGTLDFTWTWNGKQQPVVKSAKAVFTKELSTSPASGNIIVKNEGKGALSVDLITRTQLLNDTLPAISNNLRLDVKYTDMNGATISIDDIKQGTDFMAVITVGNISGTTAYNNLALTHILPSGWEIYNDRLITPEATPTREYTYQDIRDDRVLTYFDLRRSELKKFTIRLQATYTGNFILPAIQCEAMYDGSAQARTKAGRTTVSR
;
A
#
# COMPACT_ATOMS: atom_id res chain seq x y z
N GLU A 1 -24.89 25.11 -21.29
CA GLU A 1 -23.90 25.83 -20.47
C GLU A 1 -24.32 25.97 -19.01
N GLU A 2 -25.57 26.39 -18.72
CA GLU A 2 -26.05 26.57 -17.36
C GLU A 2 -26.17 25.26 -16.57
N LEU A 3 -26.52 24.16 -17.21
CA LEU A 3 -26.58 22.82 -16.61
C LEU A 3 -25.18 22.30 -16.23
N VAL A 4 -24.18 22.54 -17.07
CA VAL A 4 -22.80 22.16 -16.79
C VAL A 4 -22.23 23.02 -15.66
N PHE A 5 -22.57 24.29 -15.60
CA PHE A 5 -22.12 25.18 -14.53
C PHE A 5 -22.66 24.74 -13.16
N LYS A 6 -23.88 24.21 -13.08
CA LYS A 6 -24.43 23.60 -11.87
C LYS A 6 -23.87 22.22 -11.54
N ALA A 7 -23.45 21.46 -12.55
CA ALA A 7 -22.83 20.15 -12.38
C ALA A 7 -21.34 20.21 -12.01
N GLU A 8 -20.68 21.35 -12.19
CA GLU A 8 -19.25 21.56 -11.93
C GLU A 8 -18.80 21.19 -10.49
N THR A 9 -19.70 21.13 -9.56
CA THR A 9 -19.35 21.03 -8.13
C THR A 9 -19.98 19.86 -7.39
N THR A 10 -20.94 19.16 -7.99
CA THR A 10 -21.69 18.13 -7.26
C THR A 10 -22.01 16.92 -8.13
N VAL A 11 -21.34 15.80 -7.84
CA VAL A 11 -21.78 14.49 -8.29
C VAL A 11 -22.87 14.02 -7.34
N ALA A 12 -24.04 13.62 -7.85
CA ALA A 12 -25.09 13.05 -7.03
C ALA A 12 -24.61 11.78 -6.34
N PRO A 13 -24.83 11.60 -5.03
CA PRO A 13 -24.41 10.39 -4.35
C PRO A 13 -25.14 9.18 -4.92
N TYR A 14 -24.38 8.12 -5.20
CA TYR A 14 -24.96 6.84 -5.61
C TYR A 14 -25.75 6.23 -4.46
N SER A 15 -27.01 5.87 -4.68
CA SER A 15 -27.76 5.10 -3.70
C SER A 15 -27.27 3.65 -3.71
N SER A 16 -27.14 3.06 -2.54
CA SER A 16 -26.71 1.65 -2.36
C SER A 16 -27.65 0.61 -3.00
N GLN A 17 -28.79 1.03 -3.52
CA GLN A 17 -29.80 0.16 -4.16
C GLN A 17 -29.70 0.11 -5.69
N ASN A 18 -28.86 0.90 -6.30
CA ASN A 18 -28.73 0.94 -7.73
C ASN A 18 -27.58 0.01 -8.19
N TYR A 19 -27.90 -1.11 -8.82
CA TYR A 19 -27.00 -1.95 -9.59
C TYR A 19 -26.46 -1.22 -10.84
N ILE A 20 -25.92 -0.02 -10.65
CA ILE A 20 -25.38 0.79 -11.74
C ILE A 20 -23.87 0.59 -11.72
N TYR A 21 -23.26 0.31 -12.86
CA TYR A 21 -21.80 0.28 -13.03
C TYR A 21 -21.14 1.67 -12.94
N GLY A 22 -21.85 2.68 -12.42
CA GLY A 22 -21.37 4.01 -12.16
C GLY A 22 -20.54 4.10 -10.89
N SER A 23 -19.64 5.06 -10.83
CA SER A 23 -18.93 5.44 -9.63
C SER A 23 -18.75 6.95 -9.57
N TYR A 24 -18.58 7.46 -8.37
CA TYR A 24 -18.28 8.86 -8.14
C TYR A 24 -17.03 9.31 -8.92
N ASP A 25 -15.96 8.51 -8.87
CA ASP A 25 -14.70 8.82 -9.54
C ASP A 25 -14.83 8.84 -11.07
N ARG A 26 -15.62 7.92 -11.64
CA ARG A 26 -15.93 7.95 -13.07
C ARG A 26 -16.64 9.24 -13.46
N ASP A 27 -17.62 9.65 -12.69
CA ASP A 27 -18.43 10.83 -13.02
C ASP A 27 -17.64 12.13 -12.85
N GLU A 28 -16.74 12.20 -11.85
CA GLU A 28 -15.79 13.30 -11.74
C GLU A 28 -14.83 13.38 -12.95
N ALA A 29 -14.40 12.24 -13.45
CA ALA A 29 -13.59 12.18 -14.67
C ALA A 29 -14.38 12.62 -15.92
N MET A 30 -15.65 12.24 -16.05
CA MET A 30 -16.53 12.66 -17.13
C MET A 30 -16.80 14.17 -17.08
N ILE A 31 -16.96 14.75 -15.89
CA ILE A 31 -17.06 16.20 -15.70
C ILE A 31 -15.80 16.90 -16.18
N LEU A 32 -14.61 16.39 -15.79
CA LEU A 32 -13.33 16.93 -16.27
C LEU A 32 -13.25 16.94 -17.80
N GLU A 33 -13.57 15.81 -18.43
CA GLU A 33 -13.58 15.70 -19.88
C GLU A 33 -14.53 16.71 -20.54
N THR A 34 -15.74 16.85 -19.98
CA THR A 34 -16.73 17.80 -20.47
C THR A 34 -16.22 19.26 -20.39
N LEU A 35 -15.63 19.64 -19.26
CA LEU A 35 -15.04 20.97 -19.07
C LEU A 35 -13.93 21.26 -20.05
N LEU A 36 -13.08 20.25 -20.35
CA LEU A 36 -12.02 20.37 -21.36
C LEU A 36 -12.58 20.59 -22.76
N LEU A 37 -13.61 19.85 -23.14
CA LEU A 37 -14.31 20.00 -24.43
C LEU A 37 -14.98 21.37 -24.57
N MET A 38 -15.47 21.93 -23.47
CA MET A 38 -16.08 23.26 -23.42
C MET A 38 -15.06 24.41 -23.32
N ASN A 39 -13.75 24.11 -23.31
CA ASN A 39 -12.69 25.10 -23.10
C ASN A 39 -12.80 25.91 -21.79
N ARG A 40 -13.35 25.31 -20.74
CA ARG A 40 -13.45 25.89 -19.40
C ARG A 40 -12.18 25.58 -18.59
N ASP A 41 -11.06 26.14 -18.99
CA ASP A 41 -9.73 25.74 -18.51
C ASP A 41 -9.53 25.87 -17.00
N GLN A 42 -10.02 26.95 -16.38
CA GLN A 42 -9.91 27.11 -14.92
C GLN A 42 -10.71 26.06 -14.14
N ALA A 43 -11.95 25.81 -14.56
CA ALA A 43 -12.80 24.80 -13.93
C ALA A 43 -12.23 23.40 -14.17
N ALA A 44 -11.73 23.12 -15.38
CA ALA A 44 -11.05 21.86 -15.70
C ALA A 44 -9.82 21.62 -14.81
N LEU A 45 -8.99 22.62 -14.55
CA LEU A 45 -7.84 22.51 -13.65
C LEU A 45 -8.25 22.23 -12.19
N GLN A 46 -9.33 22.84 -11.72
CA GLN A 46 -9.88 22.57 -10.39
C GLN A 46 -10.39 21.12 -10.28
N GLN A 47 -11.11 20.66 -11.30
CA GLN A 47 -11.63 19.31 -11.37
C GLN A 47 -10.50 18.28 -11.51
N ALA A 48 -9.48 18.58 -12.29
CA ALA A 48 -8.30 17.73 -12.46
C ALA A 48 -7.57 17.48 -11.13
N LYS A 49 -7.51 18.47 -10.24
CA LYS A 49 -6.93 18.28 -8.90
C LYS A 49 -7.68 17.23 -8.08
N LYS A 50 -9.02 17.17 -8.19
CA LYS A 50 -9.82 16.16 -7.50
C LYS A 50 -9.54 14.77 -8.09
N VAL A 51 -9.63 14.64 -9.42
CA VAL A 51 -9.36 13.37 -10.12
C VAL A 51 -7.94 12.88 -9.84
N SER A 52 -6.94 13.77 -9.89
CA SER A 52 -5.55 13.45 -9.58
C SER A 52 -5.36 12.99 -8.13
N LYS A 53 -6.02 13.66 -7.18
CA LYS A 53 -5.97 13.28 -5.78
C LYS A 53 -6.53 11.87 -5.58
N ASN A 54 -7.71 11.59 -6.15
CA ASN A 54 -8.33 10.27 -6.05
C ASN A 54 -7.43 9.19 -6.66
N LEU A 55 -6.84 9.43 -7.84
CA LEU A 55 -5.91 8.48 -8.47
C LEU A 55 -4.61 8.25 -7.68
N ALA A 56 -4.21 9.19 -6.83
CA ALA A 56 -3.02 9.07 -5.99
C ALA A 56 -3.29 8.38 -4.65
N GLU A 57 -4.55 8.22 -4.26
CA GLU A 57 -4.93 7.50 -3.05
C GLU A 57 -4.85 5.99 -3.30
N GLU A 58 -4.42 5.23 -2.30
CA GLU A 58 -4.35 3.76 -2.35
C GLU A 58 -5.75 3.12 -2.22
N ASN A 59 -6.68 3.54 -3.07
CA ASN A 59 -8.05 3.04 -3.11
C ASN A 59 -8.22 2.04 -4.26
N TRP A 60 -9.16 1.13 -4.08
CA TRP A 60 -9.57 0.25 -5.18
C TRP A 60 -10.43 1.01 -6.18
N PHE A 61 -10.01 0.98 -7.44
CA PHE A 61 -10.77 1.53 -8.57
C PHE A 61 -11.32 0.41 -9.44
N SER A 62 -12.56 0.55 -9.91
CA SER A 62 -13.05 -0.29 -10.99
C SER A 62 -12.27 0.00 -12.27
N THR A 63 -12.15 -0.98 -13.16
CA THR A 63 -11.51 -0.80 -14.47
C THR A 63 -12.13 0.38 -15.23
N GLN A 64 -13.44 0.59 -15.11
CA GLN A 64 -14.16 1.68 -15.74
C GLN A 64 -13.77 3.04 -15.15
N SER A 65 -13.75 3.17 -13.82
CA SER A 65 -13.33 4.41 -13.15
C SER A 65 -11.90 4.80 -13.51
N THR A 66 -11.00 3.83 -13.51
CA THR A 66 -9.60 4.02 -13.90
C THR A 66 -9.50 4.47 -15.37
N ALA A 67 -10.21 3.81 -16.28
CA ALA A 67 -10.16 4.15 -17.71
C ALA A 67 -10.64 5.58 -17.98
N PHE A 68 -11.80 5.97 -17.44
CA PHE A 68 -12.32 7.34 -17.62
C PHE A 68 -11.41 8.39 -16.99
N SER A 69 -10.86 8.13 -15.80
CA SER A 69 -9.93 9.04 -15.14
C SER A 69 -8.64 9.23 -15.95
N LEU A 70 -8.06 8.15 -16.45
CA LEU A 70 -6.84 8.22 -17.27
C LEU A 70 -7.11 8.90 -18.63
N MET A 71 -8.26 8.65 -19.26
CA MET A 71 -8.64 9.32 -20.50
C MET A 71 -8.80 10.83 -20.31
N ALA A 72 -9.52 11.26 -19.27
CA ALA A 72 -9.73 12.66 -18.97
C ALA A 72 -8.40 13.38 -18.64
N MET A 73 -7.55 12.74 -17.83
CA MET A 73 -6.23 13.28 -17.50
C MET A 73 -5.30 13.31 -18.73
N GLY A 74 -5.38 12.30 -19.61
CA GLY A 74 -4.64 12.28 -20.87
C GLY A 74 -5.02 13.45 -21.79
N ARG A 75 -6.32 13.75 -21.92
CA ARG A 75 -6.80 14.93 -22.69
C ARG A 75 -6.37 16.25 -22.06
N LEU A 76 -6.38 16.33 -20.74
CA LEU A 76 -5.85 17.51 -20.06
C LEU A 76 -4.35 17.68 -20.36
N ALA A 77 -3.57 16.61 -20.24
CA ALA A 77 -2.15 16.63 -20.56
C ALA A 77 -1.90 17.06 -22.02
N GLU A 78 -2.66 16.52 -22.97
CA GLU A 78 -2.58 16.92 -24.38
C GLU A 78 -2.89 18.41 -24.59
N LYS A 79 -3.94 18.91 -23.92
CA LYS A 79 -4.34 20.31 -24.02
C LYS A 79 -3.35 21.27 -23.36
N LEU A 80 -2.73 20.85 -22.27
CA LEU A 80 -1.71 21.63 -21.54
C LEU A 80 -0.31 21.41 -22.11
N SER A 81 -0.08 20.34 -22.89
CA SER A 81 1.22 20.02 -23.45
C SER A 81 1.62 21.05 -24.49
N GLY A 82 2.38 22.02 -24.01
CA GLY A 82 3.36 22.68 -24.87
C GLY A 82 4.57 21.76 -25.10
N THR A 83 5.47 22.18 -25.99
CA THR A 83 6.80 21.55 -26.04
C THR A 83 7.50 21.72 -24.70
N LEU A 84 8.03 20.63 -24.15
CA LEU A 84 8.95 20.73 -23.01
C LEU A 84 10.17 21.51 -23.49
N ASP A 85 10.43 22.65 -22.89
CA ASP A 85 11.61 23.47 -23.14
C ASP A 85 12.14 23.93 -21.77
N PHE A 86 13.22 23.28 -21.31
CA PHE A 86 13.82 23.61 -20.03
C PHE A 86 15.32 23.29 -19.98
N THR A 87 16.00 24.02 -19.14
CA THR A 87 17.39 23.78 -18.77
C THR A 87 17.46 23.25 -17.35
N TRP A 88 18.48 22.46 -17.07
CA TRP A 88 18.63 21.90 -15.73
C TRP A 88 20.08 21.59 -15.37
N THR A 89 20.35 21.60 -14.07
CA THR A 89 21.66 21.22 -13.53
C THR A 89 21.50 20.10 -12.52
N TRP A 90 22.47 19.24 -12.46
CA TRP A 90 22.62 18.22 -11.43
C TRP A 90 23.96 18.42 -10.70
N ASN A 91 23.92 18.68 -9.37
CA ASN A 91 25.10 18.96 -8.55
C ASN A 91 26.00 20.05 -9.16
N GLY A 92 25.40 21.13 -9.64
CA GLY A 92 26.08 22.26 -10.26
C GLY A 92 26.61 22.02 -11.69
N LYS A 93 26.46 20.79 -12.22
CA LYS A 93 26.83 20.49 -13.61
C LYS A 93 25.64 20.70 -14.55
N GLN A 94 25.84 21.51 -15.58
CA GLN A 94 24.85 21.72 -16.64
C GLN A 94 24.57 20.40 -17.36
N GLN A 95 23.31 20.08 -17.51
CA GLN A 95 22.84 18.93 -18.27
C GLN A 95 22.37 19.37 -19.67
N PRO A 96 22.23 18.43 -20.62
CA PRO A 96 21.69 18.76 -21.94
C PRO A 96 20.33 19.46 -21.84
N VAL A 97 20.14 20.47 -22.67
CA VAL A 97 18.85 21.17 -22.78
C VAL A 97 17.80 20.21 -23.29
N VAL A 98 16.64 20.23 -22.69
CA VAL A 98 15.51 19.39 -23.11
C VAL A 98 14.54 20.24 -23.94
N LYS A 99 14.40 19.89 -25.22
CA LYS A 99 13.36 20.39 -26.13
C LYS A 99 12.62 19.20 -26.71
N SER A 100 11.37 19.02 -26.36
CA SER A 100 10.60 17.83 -26.74
C SER A 100 9.13 18.14 -26.90
N ALA A 101 8.52 17.60 -27.96
CA ALA A 101 7.08 17.60 -28.15
C ALA A 101 6.36 16.52 -27.27
N LYS A 102 7.11 15.67 -26.57
CA LYS A 102 6.54 14.69 -25.64
C LYS A 102 6.14 15.37 -24.34
N ALA A 103 5.02 14.97 -23.77
CA ALA A 103 4.49 15.52 -22.53
C ALA A 103 5.34 15.15 -21.29
N VAL A 104 6.16 14.11 -21.36
CA VAL A 104 6.95 13.60 -20.24
C VAL A 104 8.40 13.39 -20.67
N PHE A 105 9.31 13.80 -19.80
CA PHE A 105 10.74 13.49 -19.86
C PHE A 105 11.14 12.82 -18.55
N THR A 106 11.79 11.67 -18.64
CA THR A 106 12.29 10.93 -17.49
C THR A 106 13.81 10.78 -17.59
N LYS A 107 14.49 11.00 -16.48
CA LYS A 107 15.94 10.81 -16.41
C LYS A 107 16.31 10.13 -15.11
N GLU A 108 16.98 8.99 -15.19
CA GLU A 108 17.61 8.37 -14.03
C GLU A 108 18.87 9.14 -13.64
N LEU A 109 18.99 9.42 -12.36
CA LEU A 109 20.13 10.11 -11.77
C LEU A 109 20.95 9.14 -10.94
N SER A 110 22.25 9.33 -10.91
CA SER A 110 23.13 8.56 -10.02
C SER A 110 22.84 8.94 -8.56
N THR A 111 22.72 7.94 -7.71
CA THR A 111 22.52 8.10 -6.25
C THR A 111 23.84 8.36 -5.49
N SER A 112 24.96 8.48 -6.17
CA SER A 112 26.23 8.86 -5.58
C SER A 112 26.61 10.28 -6.07
N PRO A 113 26.77 11.25 -5.14
CA PRO A 113 26.68 11.18 -3.68
C PRO A 113 25.24 11.04 -3.16
N ALA A 114 25.10 10.64 -1.89
CA ALA A 114 23.81 10.40 -1.22
C ALA A 114 22.91 11.65 -1.09
N SER A 115 23.43 12.83 -1.37
CA SER A 115 22.68 14.09 -1.45
C SER A 115 23.05 14.83 -2.71
N GLY A 116 22.06 15.51 -3.29
CA GLY A 116 22.28 16.27 -4.52
C GLY A 116 21.30 17.44 -4.65
N ASN A 117 21.65 18.37 -5.54
CA ASN A 117 20.81 19.52 -5.85
C ASN A 117 20.44 19.47 -7.33
N ILE A 118 19.14 19.55 -7.61
CA ILE A 118 18.60 19.71 -8.96
C ILE A 118 18.03 21.11 -9.06
N ILE A 119 18.46 21.85 -10.07
CA ILE A 119 17.86 23.12 -10.44
C ILE A 119 17.28 22.97 -11.83
N VAL A 120 15.98 23.22 -11.99
CA VAL A 120 15.29 23.19 -13.27
C VAL A 120 14.76 24.58 -13.57
N LYS A 121 15.02 25.06 -14.78
CA LYS A 121 14.53 26.35 -15.26
C LYS A 121 13.63 26.10 -16.48
N ASN A 122 12.36 26.44 -16.35
CA ASN A 122 11.41 26.40 -17.44
C ASN A 122 11.71 27.53 -18.43
N GLU A 123 12.02 27.21 -19.66
CA GLU A 123 12.22 28.16 -20.76
C GLU A 123 10.98 28.22 -21.70
N GLY A 124 10.04 27.28 -21.50
CA GLY A 124 8.79 27.22 -22.25
C GLY A 124 7.71 28.17 -21.73
N LYS A 125 6.64 28.31 -22.49
CA LYS A 125 5.49 29.17 -22.13
C LYS A 125 4.46 28.48 -21.25
N GLY A 126 4.46 27.15 -21.22
CA GLY A 126 3.53 26.33 -20.42
C GLY A 126 4.03 26.07 -19.00
N ALA A 127 3.18 25.55 -18.15
CA ALA A 127 3.58 25.07 -16.82
C ALA A 127 4.45 23.82 -16.96
N LEU A 128 5.53 23.75 -16.18
CA LEU A 128 6.40 22.58 -16.06
C LEU A 128 6.25 22.01 -14.65
N SER A 129 5.80 20.75 -14.54
CA SER A 129 5.84 19.99 -13.30
C SER A 129 7.13 19.19 -13.23
N VAL A 130 7.73 19.16 -12.05
CA VAL A 130 8.97 18.40 -11.79
C VAL A 130 8.76 17.51 -10.59
N ASP A 131 8.87 16.20 -10.79
CA ASP A 131 8.76 15.20 -9.74
C ASP A 131 10.10 14.51 -9.54
N LEU A 132 10.55 14.43 -8.28
CA LEU A 132 11.73 13.67 -7.90
C LEU A 132 11.29 12.38 -7.20
N ILE A 133 11.49 11.26 -7.88
CA ILE A 133 11.15 9.94 -7.34
C ILE A 133 12.43 9.28 -6.83
N THR A 134 12.51 9.05 -5.52
CA THR A 134 13.62 8.31 -4.91
C THR A 134 13.15 6.91 -4.54
N ARG A 135 13.87 5.90 -5.04
CA ARG A 135 13.66 4.51 -4.63
C ARG A 135 14.85 4.07 -3.79
N THR A 136 14.58 3.65 -2.57
CA THR A 136 15.61 3.17 -1.64
C THR A 136 15.26 1.77 -1.17
N GLN A 137 16.30 0.95 -1.01
CA GLN A 137 16.19 -0.31 -0.29
C GLN A 137 16.87 -0.11 1.06
N LEU A 138 16.15 -0.37 2.13
CA LEU A 138 16.72 -0.31 3.47
C LEU A 138 17.78 -1.42 3.60
N LEU A 139 18.99 -1.06 4.01
CA LEU A 139 20.07 -2.01 4.27
C LEU A 139 19.93 -2.70 5.63
N ASN A 140 19.18 -2.08 6.55
CA ASN A 140 18.93 -2.59 7.88
C ASN A 140 17.45 -2.90 8.04
N ASP A 141 17.15 -4.06 8.65
CA ASP A 141 15.80 -4.61 8.80
C ASP A 141 14.99 -3.92 9.90
N THR A 142 15.07 -2.61 9.99
CA THR A 142 14.32 -1.79 10.95
C THR A 142 13.08 -1.18 10.32
N LEU A 143 12.21 -2.02 9.76
CA LEU A 143 10.91 -1.55 9.33
C LEU A 143 10.10 -1.10 10.56
N PRO A 144 9.59 0.13 10.60
CA PRO A 144 8.74 0.59 11.70
C PRO A 144 7.39 -0.11 11.69
N ALA A 145 6.75 -0.16 12.85
CA ALA A 145 5.37 -0.59 12.95
C ALA A 145 4.45 0.40 12.23
N ILE A 146 3.38 -0.12 11.64
CA ILE A 146 2.31 0.65 11.00
C ILE A 146 0.98 0.16 11.56
N SER A 147 0.04 1.10 11.77
CA SER A 147 -1.34 0.81 12.14
C SER A 147 -2.22 1.82 11.45
N ASN A 148 -2.94 1.37 10.40
CA ASN A 148 -3.87 2.18 9.63
C ASN A 148 -5.18 1.39 9.47
N ASN A 149 -6.23 1.83 10.17
CA ASN A 149 -7.53 1.16 10.30
C ASN A 149 -7.47 -0.30 10.82
N LEU A 150 -6.29 -0.90 10.89
CA LEU A 150 -6.02 -2.19 11.51
C LEU A 150 -5.03 -2.04 12.65
N ARG A 151 -5.17 -2.90 13.65
CA ARG A 151 -4.20 -3.11 14.73
C ARG A 151 -3.66 -4.51 14.63
N LEU A 152 -2.36 -4.67 14.81
CA LEU A 152 -1.66 -5.95 14.77
C LEU A 152 -0.74 -6.06 15.99
N ASP A 153 -1.05 -7.00 16.86
CA ASP A 153 -0.26 -7.32 18.04
C ASP A 153 0.24 -8.77 17.96
N VAL A 154 1.46 -9.01 18.39
CA VAL A 154 2.02 -10.36 18.52
C VAL A 154 2.56 -10.59 19.93
N LYS A 155 2.25 -11.76 20.47
CA LYS A 155 2.84 -12.28 21.72
C LYS A 155 3.47 -13.64 21.44
N TYR A 156 4.64 -13.86 22.00
CA TYR A 156 5.25 -15.18 22.00
C TYR A 156 5.07 -15.80 23.38
N THR A 157 4.59 -17.03 23.42
CA THR A 157 4.31 -17.75 24.67
C THR A 157 4.93 -19.14 24.64
N ASP A 158 5.22 -19.67 25.80
CA ASP A 158 5.49 -21.09 25.92
C ASP A 158 4.22 -21.94 25.65
N MET A 159 4.34 -23.25 25.68
CA MET A 159 3.23 -24.17 25.43
C MET A 159 2.13 -24.11 26.51
N ASN A 160 2.40 -23.50 27.69
CA ASN A 160 1.45 -23.28 28.76
C ASN A 160 0.77 -21.91 28.72
N GLY A 161 1.15 -21.05 27.76
CA GLY A 161 0.58 -19.73 27.56
C GLY A 161 1.29 -18.59 28.32
N ALA A 162 2.39 -18.89 29.04
CA ALA A 162 3.21 -17.87 29.67
C ALA A 162 4.04 -17.11 28.64
N THR A 163 4.10 -15.77 28.74
CA THR A 163 4.86 -14.92 27.79
C THR A 163 6.35 -15.20 27.93
N ILE A 164 7.03 -15.38 26.79
CA ILE A 164 8.47 -15.58 26.70
C ILE A 164 9.13 -14.43 25.91
N SER A 165 10.41 -14.14 26.20
CA SER A 165 11.24 -13.31 25.33
C SER A 165 11.76 -14.14 24.18
N ILE A 166 11.78 -13.53 23.00
CA ILE A 166 12.36 -14.11 21.80
C ILE A 166 13.70 -13.46 21.42
N ASP A 167 14.20 -12.52 22.23
CA ASP A 167 15.49 -11.88 21.98
C ASP A 167 16.64 -12.91 22.05
N ASP A 168 16.51 -13.86 23.00
CA ASP A 168 17.37 -15.04 23.11
C ASP A 168 16.54 -16.24 23.56
N ILE A 169 16.40 -17.22 22.68
CA ILE A 169 15.63 -18.45 22.90
C ILE A 169 16.53 -19.67 22.75
N LYS A 170 16.39 -20.66 23.62
CA LYS A 170 17.24 -21.87 23.56
C LYS A 170 16.83 -22.80 22.42
N GLN A 171 17.84 -23.37 21.76
CA GLN A 171 17.62 -24.41 20.75
C GLN A 171 16.76 -25.56 21.30
N GLY A 172 15.81 -26.03 20.49
CA GLY A 172 14.88 -27.11 20.85
C GLY A 172 13.65 -26.61 21.63
N THR A 173 13.53 -25.30 21.92
CA THR A 173 12.36 -24.74 22.59
C THR A 173 11.16 -24.71 21.67
N ASP A 174 10.06 -25.34 22.09
CA ASP A 174 8.73 -25.20 21.49
C ASP A 174 8.02 -23.98 22.07
N PHE A 175 7.41 -23.18 21.23
CA PHE A 175 6.69 -21.99 21.63
C PHE A 175 5.57 -21.63 20.64
N MET A 176 4.74 -20.66 20.99
CA MET A 176 3.63 -20.21 20.16
C MET A 176 3.76 -18.73 19.83
N ALA A 177 3.54 -18.38 18.57
CA ALA A 177 3.24 -17.01 18.16
C ALA A 177 1.72 -16.82 18.19
N VAL A 178 1.26 -15.90 19.03
CA VAL A 178 -0.13 -15.54 19.21
C VAL A 178 -0.33 -14.15 18.58
N ILE A 179 -0.95 -14.12 17.39
CA ILE A 179 -1.14 -12.93 16.58
C ILE A 179 -2.59 -12.48 16.74
N THR A 180 -2.79 -11.23 17.12
CA THR A 180 -4.12 -10.63 17.23
C THR A 180 -4.26 -9.52 16.18
N VAL A 181 -5.26 -9.63 15.34
CA VAL A 181 -5.61 -8.60 14.35
C VAL A 181 -6.95 -8.00 14.73
N GLY A 182 -7.00 -6.68 14.78
CA GLY A 182 -8.20 -5.94 15.12
C GLY A 182 -8.56 -4.89 14.09
N ASN A 183 -9.84 -4.77 13.81
CA ASN A 183 -10.40 -3.68 13.03
C ASN A 183 -10.68 -2.49 13.96
N ILE A 184 -9.95 -1.39 13.80
CA ILE A 184 -10.06 -0.18 14.64
C ILE A 184 -10.78 0.97 13.93
N SER A 185 -11.26 0.78 12.70
CA SER A 185 -11.96 1.84 11.96
C SER A 185 -13.30 2.23 12.60
N GLY A 186 -13.93 1.32 13.35
CA GLY A 186 -15.23 1.54 13.99
C GLY A 186 -16.42 1.63 13.03
N THR A 187 -16.19 1.91 11.76
CA THR A 187 -17.24 2.21 10.76
C THR A 187 -17.31 1.19 9.63
N THR A 188 -16.20 0.61 9.24
CA THR A 188 -16.07 -0.23 8.03
C THR A 188 -15.75 -1.67 8.40
N ALA A 189 -16.34 -2.63 7.72
CA ALA A 189 -15.90 -4.02 7.72
C ALA A 189 -14.90 -4.23 6.59
N TYR A 190 -13.85 -5.03 6.84
CA TYR A 190 -12.83 -5.33 5.83
C TYR A 190 -12.92 -6.80 5.44
N ASN A 191 -13.01 -7.04 4.14
CA ASN A 191 -13.02 -8.37 3.55
C ASN A 191 -11.68 -8.65 2.85
N ASN A 192 -11.37 -9.93 2.68
CA ASN A 192 -10.15 -10.38 1.99
C ASN A 192 -8.87 -9.80 2.62
N LEU A 193 -8.76 -9.90 3.93
CA LEU A 193 -7.52 -9.57 4.63
C LEU A 193 -6.49 -10.68 4.42
N ALA A 194 -5.24 -10.28 4.19
CA ALA A 194 -4.08 -11.16 4.09
C ALA A 194 -3.12 -10.88 5.23
N LEU A 195 -2.96 -11.85 6.14
CA LEU A 195 -1.95 -11.84 7.20
C LEU A 195 -0.74 -12.65 6.74
N THR A 196 0.40 -11.99 6.63
CA THR A 196 1.68 -12.59 6.23
C THR A 196 2.60 -12.66 7.44
N HIS A 197 2.95 -13.87 7.86
CA HIS A 197 3.91 -14.13 8.93
C HIS A 197 5.11 -14.87 8.36
N ILE A 198 6.18 -14.15 8.05
CA ILE A 198 7.48 -14.70 7.63
C ILE A 198 8.30 -14.96 8.90
N LEU A 199 8.96 -16.10 8.96
CA LEU A 199 9.72 -16.53 10.13
C LEU A 199 11.21 -16.24 9.99
N PRO A 200 11.91 -16.04 11.12
CA PRO A 200 13.37 -16.15 11.16
C PRO A 200 13.84 -17.51 10.68
N SER A 201 14.94 -17.54 9.94
CA SER A 201 15.48 -18.80 9.39
C SER A 201 15.94 -19.82 10.45
N GLY A 202 16.03 -19.39 11.71
CA GLY A 202 16.34 -20.27 12.85
C GLY A 202 15.14 -21.00 13.45
N TRP A 203 13.93 -20.69 12.99
CA TRP A 203 12.68 -21.27 13.52
C TRP A 203 12.01 -22.17 12.49
N GLU A 204 11.32 -23.19 12.98
CA GLU A 204 10.48 -24.08 12.17
C GLU A 204 9.02 -24.02 12.61
N ILE A 205 8.12 -24.27 11.66
CA ILE A 205 6.68 -24.30 11.89
C ILE A 205 6.26 -25.72 12.20
N TYR A 206 5.53 -25.90 13.31
CA TYR A 206 4.82 -27.14 13.56
C TYR A 206 3.49 -27.13 12.79
N ASN A 207 3.36 -28.02 11.81
CA ASN A 207 2.13 -28.17 11.07
C ASN A 207 1.21 -29.19 11.74
N ASP A 208 0.39 -28.73 12.69
CA ASP A 208 -0.55 -29.58 13.43
C ASP A 208 -1.59 -30.28 12.55
N ARG A 209 -1.79 -29.80 11.30
CA ARG A 209 -2.70 -30.46 10.33
C ARG A 209 -2.23 -31.84 9.89
N LEU A 210 -0.94 -32.10 9.95
CA LEU A 210 -0.37 -33.41 9.62
C LEU A 210 -0.50 -34.41 10.76
N ILE A 211 -0.77 -33.93 11.99
CA ILE A 211 -0.72 -34.76 13.21
C ILE A 211 -2.12 -35.09 13.72
N THR A 212 -3.11 -34.21 13.53
CA THR A 212 -4.47 -34.40 14.05
C THR A 212 -5.53 -34.03 13.03
N PRO A 213 -6.00 -34.98 12.18
CA PRO A 213 -7.03 -34.72 11.18
C PRO A 213 -8.42 -34.38 11.76
N GLU A 214 -8.70 -34.72 13.01
CA GLU A 214 -10.08 -34.73 13.55
C GLU A 214 -10.48 -33.53 14.44
N ALA A 215 -9.55 -32.68 14.87
CA ALA A 215 -9.89 -31.47 15.60
C ALA A 215 -10.17 -30.32 14.61
N THR A 216 -11.42 -30.11 14.26
CA THR A 216 -11.89 -28.88 13.62
C THR A 216 -12.21 -27.83 14.70
N PRO A 217 -11.24 -27.04 15.17
CA PRO A 217 -11.58 -25.83 15.91
C PRO A 217 -12.33 -24.90 14.95
N THR A 218 -13.24 -24.13 15.48
CA THR A 218 -13.92 -23.05 14.73
C THR A 218 -12.84 -22.18 14.07
N ARG A 219 -12.64 -22.36 12.77
CA ARG A 219 -11.55 -21.67 12.05
C ARG A 219 -11.92 -20.20 11.92
N GLU A 220 -11.14 -19.32 12.53
CA GLU A 220 -11.31 -17.86 12.42
C GLU A 220 -10.83 -17.31 11.08
N TYR A 221 -10.46 -18.18 10.14
CA TYR A 221 -9.95 -17.82 8.81
C TYR A 221 -10.68 -18.55 7.68
N THR A 222 -10.71 -17.95 6.53
CA THR A 222 -11.25 -18.54 5.30
C THR A 222 -10.27 -19.54 4.67
N TYR A 223 -9.00 -19.16 4.62
CA TYR A 223 -7.93 -19.98 4.06
C TYR A 223 -6.61 -19.72 4.78
N GLN A 224 -5.77 -20.73 4.87
CA GLN A 224 -4.42 -20.61 5.41
C GLN A 224 -3.46 -21.50 4.63
N ASP A 225 -2.35 -20.91 4.17
CA ASP A 225 -1.23 -21.58 3.51
C ASP A 225 -0.03 -21.59 4.46
N ILE A 226 0.46 -22.79 4.79
CA ILE A 226 1.61 -23.00 5.68
C ILE A 226 2.75 -23.51 4.80
N ARG A 227 3.85 -22.76 4.76
CA ARG A 227 5.09 -23.11 4.07
C ARG A 227 6.22 -23.22 5.08
N ASP A 228 7.39 -23.65 4.62
CA ASP A 228 8.54 -23.86 5.52
C ASP A 228 9.02 -22.57 6.19
N ASP A 229 8.87 -21.42 5.49
CA ASP A 229 9.38 -20.12 5.93
C ASP A 229 8.29 -19.12 6.33
N ARG A 230 7.01 -19.43 6.10
CA ARG A 230 5.92 -18.48 6.33
C ARG A 230 4.55 -19.12 6.52
N VAL A 231 3.67 -18.36 7.14
CA VAL A 231 2.24 -18.66 7.20
C VAL A 231 1.46 -17.50 6.60
N LEU A 232 0.59 -17.80 5.64
CA LEU A 232 -0.32 -16.87 5.01
C LEU A 232 -1.74 -17.20 5.47
N THR A 233 -2.42 -16.24 6.07
CA THR A 233 -3.78 -16.46 6.60
C THR A 233 -4.74 -15.42 6.01
N TYR A 234 -5.85 -15.90 5.44
CA TYR A 234 -6.85 -15.08 4.77
C TYR A 234 -8.17 -15.13 5.52
N PHE A 235 -8.76 -13.97 5.77
CA PHE A 235 -9.95 -13.83 6.60
C PHE A 235 -10.65 -12.49 6.38
N ASP A 236 -11.82 -12.33 6.97
CA ASP A 236 -12.57 -11.08 7.01
C ASP A 236 -12.63 -10.55 8.44
N LEU A 237 -12.78 -9.24 8.61
CA LEU A 237 -13.04 -8.61 9.90
C LEU A 237 -14.28 -7.72 9.82
N ARG A 238 -15.22 -7.97 10.71
CA ARG A 238 -16.36 -7.06 10.94
C ARG A 238 -15.89 -5.80 11.65
N ARG A 239 -16.79 -4.84 11.78
CA ARG A 239 -16.52 -3.62 12.57
C ARG A 239 -16.12 -3.97 13.98
N SER A 240 -15.05 -3.36 14.47
CA SER A 240 -14.53 -3.54 15.83
C SER A 240 -14.26 -5.01 16.23
N GLU A 241 -14.16 -5.91 15.26
CA GLU A 241 -13.85 -7.31 15.50
C GLU A 241 -12.36 -7.50 15.73
N LEU A 242 -12.04 -8.45 16.62
CA LEU A 242 -10.71 -8.96 16.88
C LEU A 242 -10.66 -10.43 16.50
N LYS A 243 -9.63 -10.86 15.77
CA LYS A 243 -9.35 -12.27 15.51
C LYS A 243 -7.97 -12.62 16.00
N LYS A 244 -7.84 -13.86 16.47
CA LYS A 244 -6.62 -14.38 17.07
C LYS A 244 -6.15 -15.61 16.33
N PHE A 245 -4.89 -15.59 15.90
CA PHE A 245 -4.25 -16.70 15.19
C PHE A 245 -3.08 -17.20 16.02
N THR A 246 -3.00 -18.51 16.20
CA THR A 246 -1.92 -19.15 16.96
C THR A 246 -1.14 -20.06 16.04
N ILE A 247 0.19 -19.92 16.03
CA ILE A 247 1.11 -20.72 15.24
C ILE A 247 2.13 -21.34 16.19
N ARG A 248 2.26 -22.65 16.16
CA ARG A 248 3.27 -23.37 16.93
C ARG A 248 4.59 -23.37 16.19
N LEU A 249 5.66 -23.03 16.90
CA LEU A 249 7.01 -22.84 16.40
C LEU A 249 8.01 -23.59 17.25
N GLN A 250 9.17 -23.92 16.66
CA GLN A 250 10.34 -24.44 17.37
C GLN A 250 11.57 -23.64 16.99
N ALA A 251 12.39 -23.31 17.97
CA ALA A 251 13.73 -22.74 17.76
C ALA A 251 14.70 -23.86 17.40
N THR A 252 14.99 -24.05 16.11
CA THR A 252 15.69 -25.23 15.61
C THR A 252 17.18 -25.01 15.37
N TYR A 253 17.55 -23.88 14.74
CA TYR A 253 18.93 -23.62 14.34
C TYR A 253 19.53 -22.48 15.15
N THR A 254 20.74 -22.73 15.71
CA THR A 254 21.46 -21.71 16.50
C THR A 254 22.02 -20.60 15.61
N GLY A 255 21.94 -19.35 16.08
CA GLY A 255 22.46 -18.18 15.36
C GLY A 255 21.73 -16.90 15.69
N ASN A 256 22.13 -15.82 15.02
CA ASN A 256 21.45 -14.52 15.09
C ASN A 256 20.68 -14.31 13.80
N PHE A 257 19.38 -14.15 13.91
CA PHE A 257 18.48 -14.06 12.78
C PHE A 257 17.73 -12.72 12.75
N ILE A 258 17.35 -12.33 11.55
CA ILE A 258 16.38 -11.25 11.37
C ILE A 258 15.03 -11.80 11.80
N LEU A 259 14.29 -11.01 12.58
CA LEU A 259 12.88 -11.21 12.87
C LEU A 259 12.06 -10.33 11.93
N PRO A 260 11.51 -10.90 10.84
CA PRO A 260 10.72 -10.13 9.89
C PRO A 260 9.48 -9.53 10.54
N ALA A 261 9.04 -8.38 10.04
CA ALA A 261 7.76 -7.82 10.45
C ALA A 261 6.60 -8.71 9.99
N ILE A 262 5.64 -8.93 10.87
CA ILE A 262 4.35 -9.53 10.51
C ILE A 262 3.49 -8.42 9.90
N GLN A 263 2.82 -8.70 8.80
CA GLN A 263 2.00 -7.73 8.07
C GLN A 263 0.59 -8.26 7.87
N CYS A 264 -0.39 -7.37 8.00
CA CYS A 264 -1.78 -7.62 7.64
C CYS A 264 -2.29 -6.46 6.81
N GLU A 265 -2.94 -6.77 5.70
CA GLU A 265 -3.51 -5.76 4.79
C GLU A 265 -4.81 -6.27 4.14
N ALA A 266 -5.70 -5.37 3.80
CA ALA A 266 -6.83 -5.70 2.93
C ALA A 266 -6.35 -5.71 1.48
N MET A 267 -6.56 -6.84 0.78
CA MET A 267 -6.02 -7.06 -0.58
C MET A 267 -6.56 -6.06 -1.61
N TYR A 268 -7.72 -5.46 -1.35
CA TYR A 268 -8.41 -4.56 -2.29
C TYR A 268 -8.75 -3.20 -1.68
N ASP A 269 -8.18 -2.88 -0.50
CA ASP A 269 -8.38 -1.61 0.19
C ASP A 269 -7.11 -1.19 0.91
N GLY A 270 -6.29 -0.37 0.25
CA GLY A 270 -5.01 0.12 0.79
C GLY A 270 -5.14 0.99 2.04
N SER A 271 -6.35 1.39 2.43
CA SER A 271 -6.60 2.12 3.67
C SER A 271 -6.47 1.26 4.92
N ALA A 272 -6.55 -0.08 4.78
CA ALA A 272 -6.52 -1.03 5.89
C ALA A 272 -5.23 -1.84 5.87
N GLN A 273 -4.26 -1.43 6.69
CA GLN A 273 -2.97 -2.11 6.82
C GLN A 273 -2.40 -1.99 8.24
N ALA A 274 -1.72 -3.01 8.68
CA ALA A 274 -0.96 -3.01 9.92
C ALA A 274 0.31 -3.85 9.77
N ARG A 275 1.38 -3.45 10.44
CA ARG A 275 2.65 -4.15 10.44
C ARG A 275 3.32 -4.02 11.80
N THR A 276 3.88 -5.13 12.31
CA THR A 276 4.75 -5.08 13.50
C THR A 276 6.10 -4.45 13.16
N LYS A 277 6.82 -4.04 14.16
CA LYS A 277 8.23 -3.64 13.97
C LYS A 277 9.06 -4.89 13.63
N ALA A 278 9.96 -4.78 12.65
CA ALA A 278 10.98 -5.79 12.42
C ALA A 278 12.06 -5.71 13.52
N GLY A 279 12.79 -6.80 13.74
CA GLY A 279 13.79 -6.90 14.79
C GLY A 279 14.83 -8.01 14.53
N ARG A 280 15.39 -8.48 15.60
CA ARG A 280 16.32 -9.61 15.62
C ARG A 280 15.95 -10.59 16.71
N THR A 281 16.34 -11.83 16.52
CA THR A 281 16.22 -12.91 17.51
C THR A 281 17.49 -13.75 17.49
N THR A 282 17.86 -14.27 18.65
CA THR A 282 18.98 -15.18 18.80
C THR A 282 18.45 -16.54 19.21
N VAL A 283 19.00 -17.60 18.62
CA VAL A 283 18.81 -18.96 19.10
C VAL A 283 20.15 -19.43 19.68
N SER A 284 20.20 -19.57 21.00
CA SER A 284 21.37 -20.04 21.74
C SER A 284 21.30 -21.56 22.00
N ARG A 285 22.42 -22.14 22.39
CA ARG A 285 22.50 -23.55 22.80
C ARG A 285 21.94 -23.78 24.19
#